data_febb86d0b903a7e1ed1dc0ca34ba5f5b
#
_entry.id   febb86d0b903a7e1ed1dc0ca34ba5f5b
#
_cell.length_a   1.000
_cell.length_b   1.000
_cell.length_c   1.000
_cell.angle_alpha   90.00
_cell.angle_beta   90.00
_cell.angle_gamma   90.00
#
_symmetry.space_group_name_H-M   'P 1'
#
loop_
_entity.id
_entity.type
_entity.pdbx_description
1 polymer ?
#
loop_
_entity_poly.entity_id
_entity_poly.type
_entity_poly.pdbx_seq_one_letter_code
_entity_poly.pdbx_strand_id
1 'polypeptide(L)'
;MTTMKRLTILLCAAVLLASCSQNPTARIRATVEGAPDSSIVLQKLNYNRLVAVDTFRTDASGHFNYKVKLTGNEPYFYYLYAGGNPIASMILLPGDAVTVNVPATGDFTVEGSEESALLQQVNKRFLSTIDEMNAVTGSVDENSSELDLKLANAALSKLFISYKRDAIRYMIEHPRSITSAIVAFQKFNDDLPVFGEPTDAILLKTVQDSLTLVYPKSEFVIALRDQVTALSRALELEGRLGELGESSFPELVMPDVDGVMRKLSDLEGKVIVLSFWSVGQTDHKMFNVDLADLYAKYHDRGLEVYQVSLDIDKPTWASTVRSQGLPWISVNDGYGIESAAVASYNLQEIPTMYVFDKSGELVGTDVFEKDALEQLIKRSL
;
A
#
# COMPACT_ATOMS: atom_id res chain seq x y z
N MET A 1 -68.19 -12.04 21.60
CA MET A 1 -67.06 -11.24 22.11
C MET A 1 -65.68 -11.67 21.61
N THR A 2 -65.54 -12.61 20.67
CA THR A 2 -64.28 -13.21 20.21
C THR A 2 -63.77 -12.65 18.86
N THR A 3 -64.61 -11.96 18.08
CA THR A 3 -64.27 -11.41 16.75
C THR A 3 -63.70 -10.01 16.81
N MET A 4 -63.98 -9.22 17.83
CA MET A 4 -63.46 -7.85 17.97
C MET A 4 -62.00 -7.79 18.46
N LYS A 5 -61.52 -8.78 19.22
CA LYS A 5 -60.13 -8.85 19.71
C LYS A 5 -59.12 -9.22 18.62
N ARG A 6 -59.56 -9.92 17.57
CA ARG A 6 -58.66 -10.28 16.45
C ARG A 6 -58.45 -9.17 15.43
N LEU A 7 -59.40 -8.20 15.35
CA LEU A 7 -59.29 -7.06 14.43
C LEU A 7 -58.33 -5.99 14.97
N THR A 8 -58.24 -5.84 16.30
CA THR A 8 -57.36 -4.84 16.95
C THR A 8 -55.88 -5.26 16.89
N ILE A 9 -55.59 -6.58 16.90
CA ILE A 9 -54.21 -7.10 16.81
C ILE A 9 -53.68 -7.00 15.36
N LEU A 10 -54.53 -7.11 14.34
CA LEU A 10 -54.10 -6.93 12.94
C LEU A 10 -53.82 -5.45 12.58
N LEU A 11 -54.47 -4.50 13.27
CA LEU A 11 -54.24 -3.06 13.01
C LEU A 11 -52.94 -2.57 13.65
N CYS A 12 -52.47 -3.16 14.77
CA CYS A 12 -51.19 -2.83 15.39
C CYS A 12 -49.99 -3.44 14.64
N ALA A 13 -50.18 -4.55 13.91
CA ALA A 13 -49.10 -5.18 13.11
C ALA A 13 -48.84 -4.45 11.77
N ALA A 14 -49.83 -3.69 11.27
CA ALA A 14 -49.70 -2.96 9.98
C ALA A 14 -48.97 -1.62 10.12
N VAL A 15 -48.82 -1.07 11.35
CA VAL A 15 -48.15 0.24 11.57
C VAL A 15 -46.60 0.09 11.65
N LEU A 16 -46.07 -1.13 11.78
CA LEU A 16 -44.64 -1.34 11.90
C LEU A 16 -43.91 -1.61 10.55
N LEU A 17 -44.62 -1.57 9.41
CA LEU A 17 -44.01 -1.80 8.08
C LEU A 17 -43.90 -0.55 7.21
N ALA A 18 -44.20 0.64 7.72
CA ALA A 18 -43.88 1.90 7.07
C ALA A 18 -42.52 2.41 7.52
N SER A 19 -41.49 1.52 7.48
CA SER A 19 -40.08 1.98 7.45
C SER A 19 -39.89 2.61 6.08
N CYS A 20 -40.18 3.90 5.96
CA CYS A 20 -39.74 4.70 4.83
C CYS A 20 -38.25 4.45 4.61
N SER A 21 -37.87 3.90 3.46
CA SER A 21 -36.52 3.90 2.95
C SER A 21 -36.11 5.34 2.61
N GLN A 22 -35.97 6.17 3.63
CA GLN A 22 -35.33 7.47 3.46
C GLN A 22 -33.82 7.16 3.31
N ASN A 23 -33.25 7.67 2.24
CA ASN A 23 -31.80 7.62 2.09
C ASN A 23 -31.15 8.17 3.37
N PRO A 24 -30.15 7.48 3.94
CA PRO A 24 -29.49 7.96 5.14
C PRO A 24 -28.90 9.33 4.90
N THR A 25 -28.90 10.17 5.94
CA THR A 25 -28.45 11.56 5.85
C THR A 25 -27.55 11.91 7.01
N ALA A 26 -26.63 12.86 6.79
CA ALA A 26 -25.89 13.58 7.81
C ALA A 26 -26.18 15.10 7.71
N ARG A 27 -25.85 15.85 8.74
CA ARG A 27 -26.01 17.32 8.76
C ARG A 27 -24.68 17.98 9.06
N ILE A 28 -24.39 19.04 8.30
CA ILE A 28 -23.23 19.90 8.52
C ILE A 28 -23.75 21.26 8.94
N ARG A 29 -23.30 21.76 10.08
CA ARG A 29 -23.42 23.16 10.48
C ARG A 29 -22.02 23.71 10.51
N ALA A 30 -21.77 24.78 9.79
CA ALA A 30 -20.44 25.35 9.75
C ALA A 30 -20.44 26.86 9.94
N THR A 31 -19.35 27.32 10.55
CA THR A 31 -18.97 28.72 10.66
C THR A 31 -17.61 28.88 10.01
N VAL A 32 -17.49 29.76 9.01
CA VAL A 32 -16.26 30.11 8.34
C VAL A 32 -15.96 31.60 8.61
N GLU A 33 -15.03 31.85 9.52
CA GLU A 33 -14.68 33.21 9.91
C GLU A 33 -14.07 33.98 8.72
N GLY A 34 -14.48 35.22 8.56
CA GLY A 34 -13.99 36.09 7.49
C GLY A 34 -14.52 35.75 6.10
N ALA A 35 -15.53 34.87 6.00
CA ALA A 35 -16.11 34.45 4.71
C ALA A 35 -17.64 34.76 4.64
N PRO A 36 -18.07 36.04 4.79
CA PRO A 36 -19.48 36.40 4.59
C PRO A 36 -19.87 36.26 3.12
N ASP A 37 -21.08 35.78 2.85
CA ASP A 37 -21.64 35.60 1.49
C ASP A 37 -20.72 34.84 0.52
N SER A 38 -19.85 33.97 1.05
CA SER A 38 -18.83 33.29 0.31
C SER A 38 -19.33 31.97 -0.27
N SER A 39 -18.81 31.60 -1.45
CA SER A 39 -19.11 30.33 -2.08
C SER A 39 -18.28 29.19 -1.44
N ILE A 40 -18.98 28.18 -0.93
CA ILE A 40 -18.39 26.97 -0.36
C ILE A 40 -18.76 25.78 -1.25
N VAL A 41 -17.75 24.97 -1.60
CA VAL A 41 -17.94 23.75 -2.36
C VAL A 41 -17.76 22.56 -1.41
N LEU A 42 -18.78 21.71 -1.31
CA LEU A 42 -18.67 20.42 -0.64
C LEU A 42 -18.23 19.39 -1.67
N GLN A 43 -17.09 18.73 -1.39
CA GLN A 43 -16.59 17.63 -2.19
C GLN A 43 -16.57 16.34 -1.38
N LYS A 44 -16.77 15.22 -2.06
CA LYS A 44 -16.68 13.87 -1.50
C LYS A 44 -15.47 13.17 -2.15
N LEU A 45 -14.68 12.47 -1.36
CA LEU A 45 -13.68 11.55 -1.88
C LEU A 45 -14.38 10.29 -2.40
N ASN A 46 -14.20 10.01 -3.67
CA ASN A 46 -14.71 8.82 -4.35
C ASN A 46 -13.53 8.14 -5.04
N TYR A 47 -13.12 6.97 -4.56
CA TYR A 47 -11.84 6.36 -4.89
C TYR A 47 -10.67 7.35 -4.65
N ASN A 48 -9.92 7.67 -5.70
CA ASN A 48 -8.80 8.64 -5.65
C ASN A 48 -9.18 10.02 -6.19
N ARG A 49 -10.48 10.34 -6.28
CA ARG A 49 -10.95 11.61 -6.86
C ARG A 49 -11.89 12.34 -5.92
N LEU A 50 -11.68 13.63 -5.82
CA LEU A 50 -12.64 14.53 -5.20
C LEU A 50 -13.73 14.86 -6.22
N VAL A 51 -14.99 14.61 -5.85
CA VAL A 51 -16.18 14.87 -6.66
C VAL A 51 -17.01 15.93 -5.96
N ALA A 52 -17.32 17.02 -6.66
CA ALA A 52 -18.20 18.04 -6.11
C ALA A 52 -19.60 17.45 -5.86
N VAL A 53 -20.09 17.63 -4.65
CA VAL A 53 -21.43 17.20 -4.21
C VAL A 53 -22.41 18.34 -4.38
N ASP A 54 -22.04 19.54 -3.92
CA ASP A 54 -22.86 20.75 -4.00
C ASP A 54 -22.02 22.00 -3.79
N THR A 55 -22.61 23.15 -4.17
CA THR A 55 -22.05 24.48 -3.93
C THR A 55 -23.11 25.34 -3.31
N PHE A 56 -22.81 25.95 -2.17
CA PHE A 56 -23.72 26.81 -1.42
C PHE A 56 -22.99 28.06 -0.92
N ARG A 57 -23.76 28.99 -0.35
CA ARG A 57 -23.19 30.22 0.19
C ARG A 57 -23.32 30.26 1.71
N THR A 58 -22.35 30.86 2.36
CA THR A 58 -22.44 31.29 3.75
C THR A 58 -23.41 32.50 3.86
N ASP A 59 -24.00 32.71 5.02
CA ASP A 59 -24.71 33.94 5.32
C ASP A 59 -23.77 35.13 5.62
N ALA A 60 -24.33 36.30 5.96
CA ALA A 60 -23.55 37.49 6.29
C ALA A 60 -22.64 37.32 7.52
N SER A 61 -22.81 36.28 8.30
CA SER A 61 -22.01 35.92 9.49
C SER A 61 -21.05 34.77 9.22
N GLY A 62 -20.97 34.26 7.99
CA GLY A 62 -20.10 33.14 7.61
C GLY A 62 -20.69 31.77 7.96
N HIS A 63 -22.00 31.67 8.31
CA HIS A 63 -22.58 30.38 8.66
C HIS A 63 -23.29 29.74 7.48
N PHE A 64 -23.37 28.40 7.52
CA PHE A 64 -24.27 27.61 6.67
C PHE A 64 -24.73 26.34 7.36
N ASN A 65 -25.85 25.79 6.86
CA ASN A 65 -26.39 24.50 7.23
C ASN A 65 -26.63 23.69 5.97
N TYR A 66 -26.15 22.45 5.95
CA TYR A 66 -26.31 21.56 4.80
C TYR A 66 -26.72 20.17 5.23
N LYS A 67 -27.64 19.54 4.50
CA LYS A 67 -28.08 18.18 4.71
C LYS A 67 -27.49 17.28 3.62
N VAL A 68 -26.49 16.46 3.96
CA VAL A 68 -25.85 15.52 3.07
C VAL A 68 -26.72 14.28 2.91
N LYS A 69 -26.99 13.85 1.67
CA LYS A 69 -27.58 12.54 1.36
C LYS A 69 -26.46 11.51 1.23
N LEU A 70 -26.55 10.44 2.00
CA LEU A 70 -25.59 9.33 1.98
C LEU A 70 -26.14 8.15 1.18
N THR A 71 -25.26 7.35 0.61
CA THR A 71 -25.62 6.20 -0.23
C THR A 71 -25.44 4.86 0.48
N GLY A 72 -25.60 4.78 1.78
CA GLY A 72 -25.41 3.56 2.57
C GLY A 72 -24.94 3.88 3.97
N ASN A 73 -24.44 2.86 4.66
CA ASN A 73 -23.98 2.97 6.04
C ASN A 73 -22.45 3.07 6.16
N GLU A 74 -21.76 3.11 5.03
CA GLU A 74 -20.31 3.23 5.00
C GLU A 74 -19.86 4.67 5.32
N PRO A 75 -18.69 4.86 5.93
CA PRO A 75 -18.13 6.20 6.16
C PRO A 75 -17.68 6.82 4.84
N TYR A 76 -17.94 8.09 4.70
CA TYR A 76 -17.52 8.87 3.54
C TYR A 76 -16.71 10.08 3.95
N PHE A 77 -15.64 10.37 3.20
CA PHE A 77 -14.76 11.52 3.42
C PHE A 77 -15.28 12.72 2.63
N TYR A 78 -15.51 13.82 3.34
CA TYR A 78 -15.96 15.07 2.79
C TYR A 78 -14.96 16.19 3.07
N TYR A 79 -14.89 17.10 2.13
CA TYR A 79 -14.01 18.27 2.19
C TYR A 79 -14.82 19.52 1.87
N LEU A 80 -14.57 20.59 2.61
CA LEU A 80 -15.07 21.91 2.32
C LEU A 80 -13.98 22.74 1.65
N TYR A 81 -14.34 23.42 0.59
CA TYR A 81 -13.45 24.29 -0.17
C TYR A 81 -14.01 25.70 -0.22
N ALA A 82 -13.14 26.71 -0.03
CA ALA A 82 -13.43 28.12 -0.26
C ALA A 82 -12.37 28.72 -1.18
N GLY A 83 -12.77 29.38 -2.25
CA GLY A 83 -11.82 29.99 -3.21
C GLY A 83 -10.83 28.99 -3.83
N GLY A 84 -11.21 27.71 -3.94
CA GLY A 84 -10.36 26.65 -4.47
C GLY A 84 -9.42 25.99 -3.45
N ASN A 85 -9.36 26.49 -2.22
CA ASN A 85 -8.53 25.95 -1.14
C ASN A 85 -9.36 25.06 -0.20
N PRO A 86 -8.82 23.91 0.26
CA PRO A 86 -9.46 23.10 1.29
C PRO A 86 -9.44 23.85 2.62
N ILE A 87 -10.60 23.95 3.28
CA ILE A 87 -10.75 24.67 4.55
C ILE A 87 -11.16 23.77 5.71
N ALA A 88 -11.73 22.58 5.42
CA ALA A 88 -12.04 21.57 6.45
C ALA A 88 -12.18 20.18 5.79
N SER A 89 -11.95 19.15 6.57
CA SER A 89 -12.23 17.75 6.20
C SER A 89 -12.96 17.03 7.32
N MET A 90 -13.81 16.07 6.96
CA MET A 90 -14.62 15.31 7.92
C MET A 90 -15.00 13.94 7.38
N ILE A 91 -15.32 13.03 8.27
CA ILE A 91 -15.94 11.74 7.96
C ILE A 91 -17.38 11.81 8.42
N LEU A 92 -18.31 11.44 7.54
CA LEU A 92 -19.74 11.43 7.85
C LEU A 92 -20.30 10.03 7.74
N LEU A 93 -21.05 9.66 8.76
CA LEU A 93 -21.87 8.45 8.86
C LEU A 93 -23.35 8.82 8.92
N PRO A 94 -24.25 7.85 8.66
CA PRO A 94 -25.70 8.08 8.83
C PRO A 94 -26.06 8.55 10.23
N GLY A 95 -26.76 9.66 10.28
CA GLY A 95 -27.22 10.26 11.54
C GLY A 95 -26.29 11.32 12.12
N ASP A 96 -25.06 11.46 11.62
CA ASP A 96 -24.13 12.48 12.10
C ASP A 96 -24.70 13.89 11.96
N ALA A 97 -24.45 14.71 12.97
CA ALA A 97 -24.79 16.11 13.01
C ALA A 97 -23.56 16.91 13.46
N VAL A 98 -22.68 17.19 12.48
CA VAL A 98 -21.40 17.83 12.76
C VAL A 98 -21.50 19.34 12.82
N THR A 99 -20.71 19.92 13.72
CA THR A 99 -20.43 21.37 13.79
C THR A 99 -19.00 21.60 13.38
N VAL A 100 -18.79 22.37 12.32
CA VAL A 100 -17.48 22.70 11.76
C VAL A 100 -17.19 24.18 12.04
N ASN A 101 -16.08 24.47 12.69
CA ASN A 101 -15.61 25.83 12.88
C ASN A 101 -14.27 26.01 12.15
N VAL A 102 -14.23 26.95 11.23
CA VAL A 102 -13.06 27.33 10.44
C VAL A 102 -12.66 28.73 10.86
N PRO A 103 -11.65 28.91 11.73
CA PRO A 103 -11.21 30.23 12.16
C PRO A 103 -10.47 30.93 11.01
N ALA A 104 -10.34 32.26 11.10
CA ALA A 104 -9.59 33.06 10.13
C ALA A 104 -8.09 32.68 10.09
N THR A 105 -7.56 32.17 11.19
CA THR A 105 -6.19 31.66 11.34
C THR A 105 -6.18 30.45 12.27
N GLY A 106 -5.33 29.47 11.96
CA GLY A 106 -5.23 28.24 12.73
C GLY A 106 -6.06 27.07 12.17
N ASP A 107 -6.15 26.00 12.94
CA ASP A 107 -6.77 24.76 12.51
C ASP A 107 -8.30 24.81 12.65
N PHE A 108 -9.01 24.23 11.70
CA PHE A 108 -10.44 24.00 11.80
C PHE A 108 -10.77 22.95 12.87
N THR A 109 -11.99 22.96 13.41
CA THR A 109 -12.50 21.91 14.30
C THR A 109 -13.78 21.30 13.76
N VAL A 110 -13.98 20.00 14.04
CA VAL A 110 -15.22 19.28 13.72
C VAL A 110 -15.68 18.55 14.98
N GLU A 111 -16.90 18.83 15.41
CA GLU A 111 -17.54 18.21 16.56
C GLU A 111 -18.80 17.45 16.11
N GLY A 112 -19.26 16.46 16.90
CA GLY A 112 -20.50 15.72 16.63
C GLY A 112 -20.35 14.52 15.69
N SER A 113 -19.11 14.11 15.39
CA SER A 113 -18.77 12.83 14.75
C SER A 113 -17.49 12.29 15.36
N GLU A 114 -17.55 11.08 15.91
CA GLU A 114 -16.40 10.40 16.52
C GLU A 114 -15.31 10.16 15.48
N GLU A 115 -15.66 9.68 14.29
CA GLU A 115 -14.70 9.42 13.21
C GLU A 115 -14.03 10.70 12.72
N SER A 116 -14.74 11.83 12.68
CA SER A 116 -14.15 13.12 12.34
C SER A 116 -13.17 13.62 13.40
N ALA A 117 -13.48 13.45 14.69
CA ALA A 117 -12.57 13.80 15.78
C ALA A 117 -11.30 12.95 15.75
N LEU A 118 -11.42 11.64 15.51
CA LEU A 118 -10.29 10.73 15.34
C LEU A 118 -9.44 11.10 14.11
N LEU A 119 -10.08 11.46 12.98
CA LEU A 119 -9.37 11.93 11.79
C LEU A 119 -8.53 13.18 12.07
N GLN A 120 -9.06 14.15 12.80
CA GLN A 120 -8.32 15.35 13.18
C GLN A 120 -7.11 15.02 14.05
N GLN A 121 -7.28 14.15 15.05
CA GLN A 121 -6.19 13.70 15.92
C GLN A 121 -5.07 13.04 15.12
N VAL A 122 -5.41 12.11 14.23
CA VAL A 122 -4.47 11.41 13.36
C VAL A 122 -3.73 12.37 12.45
N ASN A 123 -4.47 13.25 11.75
CA ASN A 123 -3.88 14.21 10.83
C ASN A 123 -2.94 15.19 11.55
N LYS A 124 -3.34 15.71 12.71
CA LYS A 124 -2.51 16.62 13.51
C LYS A 124 -1.16 15.98 13.89
N ARG A 125 -1.19 14.73 14.34
CA ARG A 125 0.03 14.00 14.72
C ARG A 125 0.91 13.72 13.50
N PHE A 126 0.31 13.35 12.37
CA PHE A 126 1.02 13.07 11.13
C PHE A 126 1.70 14.33 10.56
N LEU A 127 0.93 15.42 10.42
CA LEU A 127 1.46 16.69 9.91
C LEU A 127 2.55 17.28 10.80
N SER A 128 2.40 17.23 12.15
CA SER A 128 3.46 17.63 13.08
C SER A 128 4.75 16.84 12.83
N THR A 129 4.66 15.53 12.55
CA THR A 129 5.84 14.72 12.26
C THR A 129 6.47 15.10 10.91
N ILE A 130 5.65 15.41 9.90
CA ILE A 130 6.15 15.93 8.60
C ILE A 130 6.91 17.23 8.79
N ASP A 131 6.37 18.16 9.60
CA ASP A 131 7.03 19.44 9.88
C ASP A 131 8.36 19.25 10.62
N GLU A 132 8.41 18.34 11.61
CA GLU A 132 9.63 17.96 12.31
C GLU A 132 10.67 17.35 11.35
N MET A 133 10.26 16.45 10.44
CA MET A 133 11.13 15.86 9.42
C MET A 133 11.65 16.90 8.43
N ASN A 134 10.79 17.81 7.98
CA ASN A 134 11.17 18.91 7.08
C ASN A 134 12.18 19.86 7.74
N ALA A 135 12.03 20.14 9.03
CA ALA A 135 12.99 20.94 9.78
C ALA A 135 14.38 20.26 9.84
N VAL A 136 14.43 18.93 10.04
CA VAL A 136 15.69 18.18 10.01
C VAL A 136 16.30 18.20 8.61
N THR A 137 15.50 17.92 7.57
CA THR A 137 15.98 17.92 6.17
C THR A 137 16.46 19.29 5.74
N GLY A 138 15.76 20.37 6.15
CA GLY A 138 16.17 21.75 5.88
C GLY A 138 17.40 22.23 6.66
N SER A 139 17.88 21.47 7.65
CA SER A 139 19.09 21.79 8.41
C SER A 139 20.39 21.31 7.75
N VAL A 140 20.30 20.52 6.68
CA VAL A 140 21.45 19.99 5.92
C VAL A 140 21.35 20.36 4.45
N ASP A 141 22.49 20.52 3.80
CA ASP A 141 22.61 20.84 2.39
C ASP A 141 23.79 20.10 1.73
N GLU A 142 24.08 20.38 0.46
CA GLU A 142 25.18 19.77 -0.31
C GLU A 142 26.58 20.03 0.28
N ASN A 143 26.73 21.06 1.14
CA ASN A 143 27.97 21.45 1.77
C ASN A 143 28.09 20.91 3.22
N SER A 144 27.10 20.24 3.72
CA SER A 144 27.06 19.70 5.07
C SER A 144 28.10 18.60 5.25
N SER A 145 28.71 18.55 6.45
CA SER A 145 29.70 17.51 6.73
C SER A 145 29.08 16.11 6.79
N GLU A 146 29.90 15.07 6.57
CA GLU A 146 29.45 13.67 6.72
C GLU A 146 28.84 13.37 8.10
N LEU A 147 29.36 14.04 9.13
CA LEU A 147 28.82 13.93 10.49
C LEU A 147 27.42 14.55 10.59
N ASP A 148 27.20 15.74 10.02
CA ASP A 148 25.90 16.41 10.02
C ASP A 148 24.85 15.56 9.27
N LEU A 149 25.22 14.99 8.11
CA LEU A 149 24.35 14.08 7.36
C LEU A 149 24.01 12.81 8.16
N LYS A 150 24.97 12.21 8.86
CA LYS A 150 24.71 11.07 9.75
C LYS A 150 23.78 11.41 10.89
N LEU A 151 23.97 12.59 11.51
CA LEU A 151 23.09 13.07 12.60
C LEU A 151 21.66 13.34 12.08
N ALA A 152 21.53 13.97 10.92
CA ALA A 152 20.23 14.22 10.31
C ALA A 152 19.50 12.89 9.97
N ASN A 153 20.18 11.92 9.37
CA ASN A 153 19.61 10.59 9.08
C ASN A 153 19.17 9.85 10.35
N ALA A 154 19.97 9.92 11.41
CA ALA A 154 19.61 9.34 12.71
C ALA A 154 18.37 10.02 13.33
N ALA A 155 18.27 11.36 13.20
CA ALA A 155 17.11 12.11 13.66
C ALA A 155 15.84 11.76 12.86
N LEU A 156 15.92 11.67 11.52
CA LEU A 156 14.81 11.26 10.66
C LEU A 156 14.34 9.84 10.98
N SER A 157 15.28 8.89 11.16
CA SER A 157 14.95 7.51 11.55
C SER A 157 14.23 7.46 12.91
N LYS A 158 14.68 8.28 13.87
CA LYS A 158 14.04 8.37 15.20
C LYS A 158 12.61 8.92 15.11
N LEU A 159 12.37 9.94 14.27
CA LEU A 159 11.03 10.50 14.04
C LEU A 159 10.12 9.46 13.38
N PHE A 160 10.59 8.77 12.35
CA PHE A 160 9.87 7.70 11.69
C PHE A 160 9.45 6.58 12.66
N ILE A 161 10.42 6.04 13.43
CA ILE A 161 10.17 4.96 14.39
C ILE A 161 9.18 5.43 15.48
N SER A 162 9.33 6.67 15.96
CA SER A 162 8.40 7.24 16.95
C SER A 162 6.99 7.32 16.38
N TYR A 163 6.85 7.84 15.16
CA TYR A 163 5.55 7.92 14.50
C TYR A 163 4.93 6.55 14.24
N LYS A 164 5.68 5.60 13.67
CA LYS A 164 5.20 4.24 13.43
C LYS A 164 4.70 3.57 14.72
N ARG A 165 5.39 3.79 15.85
CA ARG A 165 4.95 3.29 17.16
C ARG A 165 3.63 3.92 17.62
N ASP A 166 3.47 5.24 17.46
CA ASP A 166 2.22 5.92 17.79
C ASP A 166 1.08 5.45 16.89
N ALA A 167 1.33 5.26 15.59
CA ALA A 167 0.38 4.74 14.62
C ALA A 167 -0.07 3.29 14.94
N ILE A 168 0.88 2.42 15.33
CA ILE A 168 0.57 1.04 15.80
C ILE A 168 -0.35 1.09 17.03
N ARG A 169 0.00 1.90 18.03
CA ARG A 169 -0.81 2.06 19.24
C ARG A 169 -2.21 2.54 18.90
N TYR A 170 -2.32 3.56 18.06
CA TYR A 170 -3.59 4.11 17.61
C TYR A 170 -4.48 3.04 16.96
N MET A 171 -3.93 2.25 16.03
CA MET A 171 -4.70 1.19 15.35
C MET A 171 -5.15 0.08 16.33
N ILE A 172 -4.36 -0.23 17.37
CA ILE A 172 -4.74 -1.19 18.41
C ILE A 172 -5.88 -0.63 19.28
N GLU A 173 -5.86 0.66 19.59
CA GLU A 173 -6.89 1.33 20.39
C GLU A 173 -8.18 1.55 19.60
N HIS A 174 -8.10 1.75 18.28
CA HIS A 174 -9.23 2.05 17.40
C HIS A 174 -9.40 1.09 16.22
N PRO A 175 -9.42 -0.25 16.43
CA PRO A 175 -9.39 -1.23 15.34
C PRO A 175 -10.64 -1.23 14.46
N ARG A 176 -11.74 -0.62 14.92
CA ARG A 176 -13.02 -0.52 14.22
C ARG A 176 -13.30 0.86 13.64
N SER A 177 -12.42 1.82 13.86
CA SER A 177 -12.52 3.15 13.26
C SER A 177 -11.95 3.13 11.84
N ILE A 178 -12.66 3.76 10.89
CA ILE A 178 -12.17 3.85 9.51
C ILE A 178 -10.87 4.66 9.42
N THR A 179 -10.57 5.51 10.39
CA THR A 179 -9.32 6.24 10.47
C THR A 179 -8.11 5.33 10.65
N SER A 180 -8.28 4.11 11.21
CA SER A 180 -7.21 3.10 11.25
C SER A 180 -6.81 2.62 9.85
N ALA A 181 -7.75 2.55 8.89
CA ALA A 181 -7.39 2.31 7.50
C ALA A 181 -6.62 3.50 6.90
N ILE A 182 -6.98 4.74 7.26
CA ILE A 182 -6.24 5.92 6.82
C ILE A 182 -4.79 5.87 7.32
N VAL A 183 -4.58 5.54 8.60
CA VAL A 183 -3.26 5.39 9.20
C VAL A 183 -2.44 4.32 8.47
N ALA A 184 -3.07 3.20 8.08
CA ALA A 184 -2.41 2.13 7.33
C ALA A 184 -1.86 2.59 5.97
N PHE A 185 -2.50 3.59 5.33
CA PHE A 185 -2.09 4.12 4.02
C PHE A 185 -1.21 5.37 4.09
N GLN A 186 -0.86 5.84 5.29
CA GLN A 186 -0.01 7.02 5.42
C GLN A 186 1.40 6.76 4.89
N LYS A 187 1.94 7.76 4.19
CA LYS A 187 3.31 7.76 3.69
C LYS A 187 3.90 9.17 3.81
N PHE A 188 5.15 9.26 4.21
CA PHE A 188 5.85 10.54 4.31
C PHE A 188 6.24 11.10 2.94
N ASN A 189 6.53 10.20 1.99
CA ASN A 189 6.69 10.47 0.55
C ASN A 189 6.36 9.18 -0.22
N ASP A 190 6.53 9.19 -1.55
CA ASP A 190 6.15 8.04 -2.39
C ASP A 190 6.94 6.77 -2.07
N ASP A 191 8.18 6.90 -1.61
CA ASP A 191 9.09 5.81 -1.31
C ASP A 191 9.13 5.43 0.19
N LEU A 192 8.42 6.17 1.07
CA LEU A 192 8.49 5.98 2.51
C LEU A 192 7.09 5.80 3.13
N PRO A 193 6.43 4.66 2.91
CA PRO A 193 5.19 4.32 3.58
C PRO A 193 5.46 4.05 5.08
N VAL A 194 4.48 4.35 5.94
CA VAL A 194 4.56 4.03 7.38
C VAL A 194 4.44 2.51 7.59
N PHE A 195 3.61 1.86 6.79
CA PHE A 195 3.36 0.42 6.80
C PHE A 195 3.56 -0.15 5.39
N GLY A 196 4.69 -0.78 5.17
CA GLY A 196 5.08 -1.39 3.90
C GLY A 196 5.97 -2.62 4.07
N GLU A 197 6.39 -2.93 5.32
CA GLU A 197 7.19 -4.11 5.62
C GLU A 197 6.31 -5.37 5.68
N PRO A 198 6.79 -6.55 5.24
CA PRO A 198 6.02 -7.78 5.29
C PRO A 198 5.45 -8.10 6.68
N THR A 199 6.19 -7.81 7.75
CA THR A 199 5.77 -8.02 9.15
C THR A 199 4.58 -7.14 9.56
N ASP A 200 4.34 -6.02 8.88
CA ASP A 200 3.18 -5.15 9.13
C ASP A 200 1.85 -5.87 8.81
N ALA A 201 1.88 -6.91 7.96
CA ALA A 201 0.70 -7.72 7.61
C ALA A 201 -0.06 -8.22 8.83
N ILE A 202 0.63 -8.56 9.93
CA ILE A 202 0.02 -9.13 11.15
C ILE A 202 -0.93 -8.11 11.79
N LEU A 203 -0.46 -6.87 11.99
CA LEU A 203 -1.27 -5.80 12.55
C LEU A 203 -2.38 -5.37 11.58
N LEU A 204 -2.02 -5.12 10.33
CA LEU A 204 -2.96 -4.65 9.32
C LEU A 204 -4.08 -5.65 9.06
N LYS A 205 -3.80 -6.96 9.14
CA LYS A 205 -4.83 -7.99 9.07
C LYS A 205 -5.83 -7.90 10.23
N THR A 206 -5.37 -7.68 11.44
CA THR A 206 -6.24 -7.52 12.62
C THR A 206 -7.16 -6.31 12.47
N VAL A 207 -6.63 -5.20 11.96
CA VAL A 207 -7.41 -3.98 11.66
C VAL A 207 -8.40 -4.23 10.54
N GLN A 208 -7.97 -4.84 9.43
CA GLN A 208 -8.81 -5.18 8.29
C GLN A 208 -9.97 -6.11 8.68
N ASP A 209 -9.72 -7.15 9.47
CA ASP A 209 -10.75 -8.07 9.95
C ASP A 209 -11.78 -7.32 10.82
N SER A 210 -11.32 -6.43 11.71
CA SER A 210 -12.18 -5.62 12.57
C SER A 210 -13.03 -4.63 11.79
N LEU A 211 -12.46 -3.97 10.79
CA LEU A 211 -13.14 -3.01 9.92
C LEU A 211 -14.14 -3.70 8.98
N THR A 212 -13.84 -4.90 8.50
CA THR A 212 -14.75 -5.68 7.65
C THR A 212 -16.06 -6.01 8.36
N LEU A 213 -16.05 -6.17 9.68
CA LEU A 213 -17.27 -6.40 10.46
C LEU A 213 -18.17 -5.16 10.54
N VAL A 214 -17.61 -3.97 10.42
CA VAL A 214 -18.33 -2.69 10.58
C VAL A 214 -18.61 -2.06 9.21
N TYR A 215 -17.63 -2.06 8.32
CA TYR A 215 -17.67 -1.36 7.02
C TYR A 215 -17.28 -2.29 5.86
N PRO A 216 -18.03 -3.39 5.61
CA PRO A 216 -17.65 -4.42 4.63
C PRO A 216 -17.58 -3.95 3.18
N LYS A 217 -18.25 -2.83 2.86
CA LYS A 217 -18.32 -2.26 1.51
C LYS A 217 -17.49 -0.99 1.35
N SER A 218 -16.77 -0.57 2.39
CA SER A 218 -15.88 0.59 2.31
C SER A 218 -14.72 0.32 1.36
N GLU A 219 -14.48 1.24 0.43
CA GLU A 219 -13.37 1.19 -0.51
C GLU A 219 -12.01 1.13 0.20
N PHE A 220 -11.89 1.83 1.33
CA PHE A 220 -10.69 1.81 2.16
C PHE A 220 -10.45 0.43 2.79
N VAL A 221 -11.50 -0.26 3.22
CA VAL A 221 -11.39 -1.62 3.78
C VAL A 221 -11.04 -2.64 2.68
N ILE A 222 -11.60 -2.46 1.49
CA ILE A 222 -11.25 -3.29 0.32
C ILE A 222 -9.78 -3.10 -0.05
N ALA A 223 -9.31 -1.85 -0.16
CA ALA A 223 -7.91 -1.54 -0.46
C ALA A 223 -6.96 -2.07 0.64
N LEU A 224 -7.36 -1.94 1.92
CA LEU A 224 -6.56 -2.49 3.04
C LEU A 224 -6.43 -4.01 2.95
N ARG A 225 -7.48 -4.71 2.54
CA ARG A 225 -7.43 -6.17 2.31
C ARG A 225 -6.43 -6.53 1.21
N ASP A 226 -6.39 -5.74 0.13
CA ASP A 226 -5.47 -5.98 -0.98
C ASP A 226 -4.01 -5.76 -0.52
N GLN A 227 -3.74 -4.70 0.26
CA GLN A 227 -2.43 -4.45 0.88
C GLN A 227 -2.03 -5.59 1.84
N VAL A 228 -2.93 -6.01 2.73
CA VAL A 228 -2.70 -7.14 3.66
C VAL A 228 -2.36 -8.40 2.89
N THR A 229 -3.06 -8.67 1.79
CA THR A 229 -2.80 -9.84 0.96
C THR A 229 -1.40 -9.79 0.35
N ALA A 230 -0.98 -8.65 -0.18
CA ALA A 230 0.36 -8.48 -0.74
C ALA A 230 1.46 -8.66 0.32
N LEU A 231 1.33 -7.98 1.47
CA LEU A 231 2.31 -8.08 2.57
C LEU A 231 2.35 -9.49 3.20
N SER A 232 1.20 -10.17 3.32
CA SER A 232 1.15 -11.54 3.84
C SER A 232 1.88 -12.52 2.94
N ARG A 233 1.76 -12.37 1.61
CA ARG A 233 2.50 -13.19 0.65
C ARG A 233 4.02 -12.95 0.77
N ALA A 234 4.42 -11.69 0.92
CA ALA A 234 5.82 -11.35 1.13
C ALA A 234 6.36 -11.95 2.44
N LEU A 235 5.58 -11.87 3.54
CA LEU A 235 5.94 -12.46 4.83
C LEU A 235 6.06 -13.99 4.76
N GLU A 236 5.12 -14.66 4.05
CA GLU A 236 5.20 -16.10 3.83
C GLU A 236 6.44 -16.50 3.04
N LEU A 237 6.82 -15.69 2.05
CA LEU A 237 8.03 -15.93 1.26
C LEU A 237 9.27 -15.79 2.15
N GLU A 238 9.38 -14.70 2.93
CA GLU A 238 10.48 -14.53 3.89
C GLU A 238 10.55 -15.68 4.91
N GLY A 239 9.38 -16.12 5.42
CA GLY A 239 9.30 -17.27 6.32
C GLY A 239 9.79 -18.56 5.70
N ARG A 240 9.40 -18.83 4.46
CA ARG A 240 9.89 -20.01 3.70
C ARG A 240 11.39 -19.93 3.42
N LEU A 241 11.91 -18.75 3.12
CA LEU A 241 13.34 -18.52 2.97
C LEU A 241 14.10 -18.73 4.28
N GLY A 242 13.49 -18.41 5.43
CA GLY A 242 14.07 -18.62 6.77
C GLY A 242 13.91 -20.04 7.35
N GLU A 243 12.87 -20.80 6.96
CA GLU A 243 12.60 -22.17 7.44
C GLU A 243 13.33 -23.26 6.63
N LEU A 244 13.78 -22.93 5.41
CA LEU A 244 14.59 -23.84 4.59
C LEU A 244 16.01 -23.90 5.15
N GLY A 245 16.14 -24.45 6.35
CA GLY A 245 17.43 -24.84 6.87
C GLY A 245 18.15 -25.72 5.86
N GLU A 246 19.30 -25.25 5.36
CA GLU A 246 20.25 -25.84 4.42
C GLU A 246 20.01 -25.65 2.91
N SER A 247 18.79 -25.35 2.41
CA SER A 247 18.66 -24.75 1.07
C SER A 247 17.73 -23.54 1.13
N SER A 248 18.30 -22.38 0.88
CA SER A 248 17.81 -21.10 1.37
C SER A 248 16.88 -20.39 0.38
N PHE A 249 16.32 -21.08 -0.60
CA PHE A 249 15.44 -20.49 -1.60
C PHE A 249 14.30 -21.47 -1.99
N PRO A 250 13.11 -20.97 -2.37
CA PRO A 250 12.03 -21.80 -2.88
C PRO A 250 12.48 -22.62 -4.09
N GLU A 251 12.23 -23.93 -4.07
CA GLU A 251 12.62 -24.81 -5.16
C GLU A 251 11.89 -24.44 -6.47
N LEU A 252 12.65 -24.42 -7.55
CA LEU A 252 12.15 -24.33 -8.91
C LEU A 252 12.62 -25.54 -9.71
N VAL A 253 11.67 -26.22 -10.36
CA VAL A 253 11.95 -27.35 -11.25
C VAL A 253 11.27 -27.08 -12.59
N MET A 254 12.05 -26.66 -13.59
CA MET A 254 11.50 -26.23 -14.88
C MET A 254 12.32 -26.77 -16.05
N PRO A 255 11.68 -26.97 -17.24
CA PRO A 255 12.40 -27.40 -18.43
C PRO A 255 13.24 -26.27 -19.02
N ASP A 256 14.47 -26.60 -19.43
CA ASP A 256 15.34 -25.72 -20.23
C ASP A 256 14.95 -25.71 -21.72
N VAL A 257 15.77 -25.02 -22.54
CA VAL A 257 15.54 -24.89 -23.99
C VAL A 257 15.58 -26.23 -24.75
N ASP A 258 16.12 -27.27 -24.15
CA ASP A 258 16.18 -28.62 -24.71
C ASP A 258 15.20 -29.60 -24.05
N GLY A 259 14.34 -29.06 -23.13
CA GLY A 259 13.31 -29.81 -22.42
C GLY A 259 13.83 -30.61 -21.22
N VAL A 260 15.08 -30.39 -20.82
CA VAL A 260 15.69 -31.04 -19.64
C VAL A 260 15.22 -30.30 -18.40
N MET A 261 14.68 -31.04 -17.42
CA MET A 261 14.27 -30.46 -16.14
C MET A 261 15.48 -30.03 -15.33
N ARG A 262 15.52 -28.74 -14.96
CA ARG A 262 16.56 -28.11 -14.16
C ARG A 262 16.00 -27.75 -12.80
N LYS A 263 16.73 -28.08 -11.76
CA LYS A 263 16.39 -27.72 -10.37
C LYS A 263 17.27 -26.57 -9.93
N LEU A 264 16.67 -25.62 -9.23
CA LEU A 264 17.42 -24.52 -8.63
C LEU A 264 18.34 -25.03 -7.50
N SER A 265 17.88 -26.02 -6.73
CA SER A 265 18.65 -26.67 -5.65
C SER A 265 19.91 -27.39 -6.15
N ASP A 266 20.00 -27.76 -7.43
CA ASP A 266 21.22 -28.32 -7.99
C ASP A 266 22.41 -27.31 -8.03
N LEU A 267 22.11 -26.04 -7.71
CA LEU A 267 23.11 -24.96 -7.69
C LEU A 267 23.56 -24.58 -6.26
N GLU A 268 23.12 -25.31 -5.25
CA GLU A 268 23.55 -25.09 -3.87
C GLU A 268 25.10 -25.07 -3.76
N GLY A 269 25.65 -24.21 -2.90
CA GLY A 269 27.06 -23.99 -2.74
C GLY A 269 27.71 -23.06 -3.79
N LYS A 270 26.90 -22.53 -4.72
CA LYS A 270 27.34 -21.51 -5.68
C LYS A 270 26.71 -20.14 -5.30
N VAL A 271 27.30 -19.07 -5.83
CA VAL A 271 26.62 -17.76 -5.89
C VAL A 271 25.61 -17.83 -7.02
N ILE A 272 24.33 -17.62 -6.73
CA ILE A 272 23.26 -17.79 -7.70
C ILE A 272 22.65 -16.43 -8.04
N VAL A 273 22.59 -16.10 -9.33
CA VAL A 273 21.75 -15.03 -9.85
C VAL A 273 20.47 -15.66 -10.41
N LEU A 274 19.37 -15.55 -9.67
CA LEU A 274 18.04 -15.97 -10.11
C LEU A 274 17.34 -14.77 -10.74
N SER A 275 17.03 -14.82 -12.03
CA SER A 275 16.45 -13.72 -12.79
C SER A 275 15.14 -14.13 -13.46
N PHE A 276 14.13 -13.25 -13.40
CA PHE A 276 12.83 -13.42 -14.04
C PHE A 276 12.64 -12.36 -15.12
N TRP A 277 12.26 -12.79 -16.32
CA TRP A 277 12.19 -11.90 -17.48
C TRP A 277 11.15 -12.33 -18.53
N SER A 278 11.01 -11.52 -19.57
CA SER A 278 10.28 -11.86 -20.80
C SER A 278 11.02 -11.34 -22.02
N VAL A 279 10.92 -12.07 -23.12
CA VAL A 279 11.53 -11.73 -24.42
C VAL A 279 11.07 -10.36 -24.95
N GLY A 280 9.86 -9.92 -24.57
CA GLY A 280 9.33 -8.61 -24.94
C GLY A 280 10.07 -7.40 -24.34
N GLN A 281 10.89 -7.62 -23.29
CA GLN A 281 11.56 -6.54 -22.56
C GLN A 281 12.94 -6.23 -23.16
N THR A 282 13.03 -5.12 -23.89
CA THR A 282 14.27 -4.72 -24.58
C THR A 282 15.40 -4.44 -23.60
N ASP A 283 15.13 -3.78 -22.48
CA ASP A 283 16.14 -3.41 -21.49
C ASP A 283 16.77 -4.65 -20.84
N HIS A 284 15.98 -5.70 -20.63
CA HIS A 284 16.51 -6.96 -20.10
C HIS A 284 17.44 -7.69 -21.10
N LYS A 285 17.16 -7.57 -22.40
CA LYS A 285 18.08 -8.09 -23.42
C LYS A 285 19.44 -7.39 -23.39
N MET A 286 19.49 -6.11 -23.07
CA MET A 286 20.73 -5.37 -22.89
C MET A 286 21.45 -5.83 -21.61
N PHE A 287 20.71 -5.99 -20.52
CA PHE A 287 21.24 -6.53 -19.27
C PHE A 287 21.84 -7.93 -19.44
N ASN A 288 21.25 -8.80 -20.26
CA ASN A 288 21.83 -10.13 -20.55
C ASN A 288 23.25 -10.06 -21.11
N VAL A 289 23.62 -8.99 -21.85
CA VAL A 289 24.99 -8.80 -22.35
C VAL A 289 25.95 -8.55 -21.19
N ASP A 290 25.58 -7.67 -20.27
CA ASP A 290 26.38 -7.38 -19.08
C ASP A 290 26.49 -8.60 -18.16
N LEU A 291 25.39 -9.33 -17.98
CA LEU A 291 25.36 -10.56 -17.20
C LEU A 291 26.24 -11.66 -17.83
N ALA A 292 26.28 -11.75 -19.18
CA ALA A 292 27.18 -12.70 -19.88
C ALA A 292 28.66 -12.40 -19.64
N ASP A 293 29.04 -11.14 -19.62
CA ASP A 293 30.41 -10.74 -19.26
C ASP A 293 30.77 -11.15 -17.83
N LEU A 294 29.85 -10.95 -16.88
CA LEU A 294 30.03 -11.34 -15.47
C LEU A 294 30.07 -12.87 -15.34
N TYR A 295 29.19 -13.57 -16.04
CA TYR A 295 29.17 -15.03 -16.06
C TYR A 295 30.47 -15.60 -16.57
N ALA A 296 30.96 -15.13 -17.72
CA ALA A 296 32.24 -15.57 -18.28
C ALA A 296 33.43 -15.33 -17.32
N LYS A 297 33.36 -14.28 -16.50
CA LYS A 297 34.43 -13.92 -15.56
C LYS A 297 34.38 -14.70 -14.25
N TYR A 298 33.20 -15.11 -13.78
CA TYR A 298 33.03 -15.66 -12.44
C TYR A 298 32.44 -17.07 -12.39
N HIS A 299 31.97 -17.65 -13.50
CA HIS A 299 31.40 -18.99 -13.53
C HIS A 299 32.39 -20.06 -12.98
N ASP A 300 33.61 -20.06 -13.43
CA ASP A 300 34.68 -21.01 -12.95
C ASP A 300 35.01 -20.77 -11.47
N ARG A 301 34.57 -19.66 -10.88
CA ARG A 301 34.81 -19.34 -9.48
C ARG A 301 33.59 -19.65 -8.60
N GLY A 302 32.51 -20.15 -9.20
CA GLY A 302 31.29 -20.58 -8.49
C GLY A 302 30.09 -19.65 -8.65
N LEU A 303 30.07 -18.76 -9.66
CA LEU A 303 28.85 -18.07 -10.06
C LEU A 303 27.98 -18.98 -10.93
N GLU A 304 26.69 -18.98 -10.71
CA GLU A 304 25.70 -19.57 -11.60
C GLU A 304 24.55 -18.62 -11.83
N VAL A 305 23.90 -18.76 -12.99
CA VAL A 305 22.69 -17.99 -13.32
C VAL A 305 21.56 -18.95 -13.64
N TYR A 306 20.43 -18.78 -12.97
CA TYR A 306 19.20 -19.48 -13.24
C TYR A 306 18.17 -18.46 -13.71
N GLN A 307 17.83 -18.47 -15.00
CA GLN A 307 17.01 -17.46 -15.62
C GLN A 307 15.65 -18.03 -16.04
N VAL A 308 14.58 -17.52 -15.44
CA VAL A 308 13.19 -17.94 -15.65
C VAL A 308 12.50 -16.97 -16.60
N SER A 309 12.03 -17.49 -17.75
CA SER A 309 11.19 -16.70 -18.64
C SER A 309 9.72 -16.90 -18.30
N LEU A 310 8.98 -15.79 -18.28
CA LEU A 310 7.52 -15.76 -18.13
C LEU A 310 6.81 -15.60 -19.50
N ASP A 311 7.45 -16.04 -20.58
CA ASP A 311 6.81 -16.05 -21.88
C ASP A 311 5.91 -17.29 -22.05
N ILE A 312 4.69 -17.11 -22.61
CA ILE A 312 3.82 -18.23 -22.98
C ILE A 312 4.30 -18.88 -24.27
N ASP A 313 4.91 -18.09 -25.16
CA ASP A 313 5.45 -18.57 -26.45
C ASP A 313 6.86 -19.17 -26.27
N LYS A 314 6.91 -20.45 -25.89
CA LYS A 314 8.16 -21.19 -25.72
C LYS A 314 9.08 -21.21 -26.96
N PRO A 315 8.57 -21.40 -28.21
CA PRO A 315 9.40 -21.33 -29.41
C PRO A 315 10.13 -20.01 -29.56
N THR A 316 9.46 -18.87 -29.37
CA THR A 316 10.05 -17.54 -29.44
C THR A 316 11.10 -17.33 -28.33
N TRP A 317 10.80 -17.74 -27.10
CA TRP A 317 11.75 -17.71 -26.00
C TRP A 317 13.01 -18.56 -26.32
N ALA A 318 12.84 -19.84 -26.70
CA ALA A 318 13.97 -20.73 -26.98
C ALA A 318 14.84 -20.22 -28.14
N SER A 319 14.21 -19.66 -29.20
CA SER A 319 14.91 -18.98 -30.28
C SER A 319 15.72 -17.79 -29.79
N THR A 320 15.18 -17.00 -28.86
CA THR A 320 15.87 -15.83 -28.31
C THR A 320 17.06 -16.23 -27.45
N VAL A 321 16.91 -17.22 -26.58
CA VAL A 321 18.02 -17.76 -25.76
C VAL A 321 19.16 -18.23 -26.64
N ARG A 322 18.86 -19.00 -27.69
CA ARG A 322 19.89 -19.50 -28.64
C ARG A 322 20.53 -18.38 -29.45
N SER A 323 19.74 -17.40 -29.91
CA SER A 323 20.25 -16.30 -30.73
C SER A 323 21.13 -15.32 -29.94
N GLN A 324 20.85 -15.14 -28.65
CA GLN A 324 21.68 -14.38 -27.74
C GLN A 324 22.89 -15.18 -27.23
N GLY A 325 22.89 -16.50 -27.43
CA GLY A 325 23.97 -17.36 -26.95
C GLY A 325 24.13 -17.34 -25.42
N LEU A 326 23.01 -17.30 -24.70
CA LEU A 326 23.03 -17.24 -23.23
C LEU A 326 23.66 -18.50 -22.65
N PRO A 327 24.77 -18.38 -21.89
CA PRO A 327 25.59 -19.54 -21.52
C PRO A 327 25.12 -20.26 -20.24
N TRP A 328 24.09 -19.75 -19.59
CA TRP A 328 23.58 -20.22 -18.30
C TRP A 328 22.29 -21.03 -18.43
N ILE A 329 21.73 -21.44 -17.28
CA ILE A 329 20.51 -22.20 -17.21
C ILE A 329 19.31 -21.25 -17.48
N SER A 330 18.70 -21.40 -18.64
CA SER A 330 17.48 -20.67 -19.04
C SER A 330 16.31 -21.64 -19.09
N VAL A 331 15.24 -21.33 -18.34
CA VAL A 331 14.07 -22.21 -18.16
C VAL A 331 12.77 -21.49 -18.45
N ASN A 332 11.73 -22.27 -18.85
CA ASN A 332 10.38 -21.75 -19.10
C ASN A 332 9.35 -22.87 -19.02
N ASP A 333 8.32 -22.72 -18.17
CA ASP A 333 7.19 -23.67 -18.06
C ASP A 333 6.06 -23.41 -19.06
N GLY A 334 6.01 -22.21 -19.65
CA GLY A 334 4.97 -21.80 -20.62
C GLY A 334 3.67 -21.30 -20.02
N TYR A 335 3.60 -21.10 -18.70
CA TYR A 335 2.40 -20.62 -18.01
C TYR A 335 2.37 -19.09 -17.84
N GLY A 336 3.45 -18.37 -18.21
CA GLY A 336 3.50 -16.92 -18.10
C GLY A 336 3.30 -16.45 -16.65
N ILE A 337 2.38 -15.53 -16.45
CA ILE A 337 2.04 -15.01 -15.10
C ILE A 337 1.34 -16.06 -14.20
N GLU A 338 0.84 -17.17 -14.76
CA GLU A 338 0.25 -18.29 -14.01
C GLU A 338 1.31 -19.32 -13.57
N SER A 339 2.57 -19.11 -13.91
CA SER A 339 3.68 -19.95 -13.46
C SER A 339 3.74 -20.05 -11.94
N ALA A 340 4.01 -21.24 -11.43
CA ALA A 340 4.21 -21.45 -10.00
C ALA A 340 5.38 -20.61 -9.46
N ALA A 341 6.36 -20.26 -10.27
CA ALA A 341 7.47 -19.38 -9.92
C ALA A 341 7.00 -17.98 -9.53
N VAL A 342 5.97 -17.44 -10.18
CA VAL A 342 5.38 -16.13 -9.85
C VAL A 342 4.86 -16.12 -8.41
N ALA A 343 4.15 -17.17 -8.02
CA ALA A 343 3.63 -17.31 -6.66
C ALA A 343 4.73 -17.59 -5.64
N SER A 344 5.68 -18.49 -5.98
CA SER A 344 6.76 -18.91 -5.08
C SER A 344 7.71 -17.77 -4.73
N TYR A 345 7.97 -16.86 -5.66
CA TYR A 345 8.86 -15.72 -5.51
C TYR A 345 8.11 -14.38 -5.37
N ASN A 346 6.79 -14.41 -5.20
CA ASN A 346 5.93 -13.24 -5.05
C ASN A 346 6.21 -12.12 -6.07
N LEU A 347 6.38 -12.51 -7.35
CA LEU A 347 6.72 -11.57 -8.39
C LEU A 347 5.56 -10.58 -8.64
N GLN A 348 5.84 -9.29 -8.50
CA GLN A 348 4.88 -8.22 -8.78
C GLN A 348 5.08 -7.64 -10.20
N GLU A 349 6.32 -7.65 -10.65
CA GLU A 349 6.72 -7.14 -11.95
C GLU A 349 7.94 -7.93 -12.48
N ILE A 350 8.24 -7.75 -13.74
CA ILE A 350 9.47 -8.23 -14.38
C ILE A 350 10.08 -7.07 -15.17
N PRO A 351 11.41 -6.97 -15.25
CA PRO A 351 12.40 -7.92 -14.71
C PRO A 351 12.53 -7.83 -13.19
N THR A 352 12.72 -8.98 -12.55
CA THR A 352 13.04 -9.10 -11.12
C THR A 352 14.23 -10.02 -10.96
N MET A 353 15.12 -9.76 -10.00
CA MET A 353 16.33 -10.53 -9.77
C MET A 353 16.61 -10.71 -8.28
N TYR A 354 17.07 -11.91 -7.92
CA TYR A 354 17.56 -12.26 -6.59
C TYR A 354 19.00 -12.78 -6.70
N VAL A 355 19.85 -12.40 -5.76
CA VAL A 355 21.24 -12.90 -5.68
C VAL A 355 21.40 -13.62 -4.35
N PHE A 356 21.78 -14.89 -4.42
CA PHE A 356 22.08 -15.74 -3.26
C PHE A 356 23.58 -16.00 -3.19
N ASP A 357 24.13 -16.00 -1.99
CA ASP A 357 25.51 -16.39 -1.76
C ASP A 357 25.68 -17.93 -1.71
N LYS A 358 26.90 -18.41 -1.44
CA LYS A 358 27.21 -19.85 -1.37
C LYS A 358 26.51 -20.57 -0.21
N SER A 359 26.10 -19.85 0.82
CA SER A 359 25.29 -20.41 1.91
C SER A 359 23.80 -20.45 1.58
N GLY A 360 23.42 -19.82 0.43
CA GLY A 360 22.06 -19.65 -0.03
C GLY A 360 21.34 -18.46 0.63
N GLU A 361 22.04 -17.61 1.37
CA GLU A 361 21.48 -16.38 1.93
C GLU A 361 21.21 -15.37 0.79
N LEU A 362 20.03 -14.73 0.85
CA LEU A 362 19.66 -13.66 -0.07
C LEU A 362 20.49 -12.41 0.25
N VAL A 363 21.40 -12.04 -0.66
CA VAL A 363 22.33 -10.93 -0.47
C VAL A 363 22.05 -9.72 -1.35
N GLY A 364 21.08 -9.81 -2.27
CA GLY A 364 20.65 -8.70 -3.12
C GLY A 364 19.39 -8.97 -3.91
N THR A 365 18.63 -7.90 -4.19
CA THR A 365 17.43 -7.91 -5.03
C THR A 365 17.51 -6.79 -6.05
N ASP A 366 17.06 -7.05 -7.30
CA ASP A 366 16.91 -6.08 -8.39
C ASP A 366 18.17 -5.23 -8.70
N VAL A 367 19.36 -5.85 -8.57
CA VAL A 367 20.66 -5.21 -8.82
C VAL A 367 21.00 -5.32 -10.31
N PHE A 368 20.40 -4.48 -11.16
CA PHE A 368 20.59 -4.51 -12.61
C PHE A 368 21.78 -3.65 -13.10
N GLU A 369 22.38 -2.87 -12.25
CA GLU A 369 23.57 -2.10 -12.60
C GLU A 369 24.80 -3.01 -12.54
N LYS A 370 25.58 -3.07 -13.65
CA LYS A 370 26.68 -4.04 -13.85
C LYS A 370 27.75 -3.98 -12.75
N ASP A 371 28.21 -2.77 -12.39
CA ASP A 371 29.29 -2.61 -11.42
C ASP A 371 28.85 -2.99 -10.01
N ALA A 372 27.59 -2.62 -9.65
CA ALA A 372 27.00 -3.00 -8.37
C ALA A 372 26.81 -4.52 -8.26
N LEU A 373 26.30 -5.17 -9.32
CA LEU A 373 26.15 -6.61 -9.38
C LEU A 373 27.51 -7.32 -9.30
N GLU A 374 28.53 -6.80 -10.00
CA GLU A 374 29.88 -7.35 -9.94
C GLU A 374 30.48 -7.29 -8.53
N GLN A 375 30.29 -6.17 -7.83
CA GLN A 375 30.76 -6.03 -6.45
C GLN A 375 30.03 -7.01 -5.51
N LEU A 376 28.72 -7.18 -5.73
CA LEU A 376 27.91 -8.12 -4.96
C LEU A 376 28.38 -9.56 -5.18
N ILE A 377 28.57 -9.98 -6.43
CA ILE A 377 29.10 -11.30 -6.78
C ILE A 377 30.47 -11.51 -6.15
N LYS A 378 31.40 -10.55 -6.25
CA LYS A 378 32.76 -10.67 -5.69
C LYS A 378 32.79 -10.92 -4.18
N ARG A 379 31.90 -10.27 -3.42
CA ARG A 379 31.89 -10.45 -1.97
C ARG A 379 31.17 -11.71 -1.53
N SER A 380 30.34 -12.30 -2.39
CA SER A 380 29.60 -13.54 -2.15
C SER A 380 30.32 -14.80 -2.60
N LEU A 381 31.38 -14.68 -3.42
CA LEU A 381 32.27 -15.79 -3.87
C LEU A 381 33.29 -16.22 -2.82
#